data_0e0c816764a1a503e4ef88ece37c9af1
#
_entry.id   0e0c816764a1a503e4ef88ece37c9af1
#
_cell.length_a   1.000
_cell.length_b   1.000
_cell.length_c   1.000
_cell.angle_alpha   90.00
_cell.angle_beta   90.00
_cell.angle_gamma   90.00
#
_symmetry.space_group_name_H-M   'P 1'
#
loop_
_entity.id
_entity.type
_entity.pdbx_description
1 polymer ?
#
loop_
_entity_poly.entity_id
_entity_poly.type
_entity_poly.pdbx_seq_one_letter_code
_entity_poly.pdbx_strand_id
1 'polypeptide(L)'
;MATNDTATHGTATHGTATNWAAFAAMEPVLATAVEQRFGVFTHHVLATLRKDGSPRTTGLEVRFLHGELWLGMMPGSLKALDLRRDPRFALQANPGPDTTMAGGDVRVAGRAVEVEDPEAKGAYVKEVDPPQPFHLFRTELTEVVRTYVEDDTYLVVQVWRPGEPVRTLRRT
;
A
#
# COMPACT_ATOMS: atom_id res chain seq x y z
N MET A 1 21.14 -45.03 11.14
CA MET A 1 19.76 -44.74 10.68
C MET A 1 19.55 -43.22 10.75
N ALA A 2 19.62 -42.57 9.62
CA ALA A 2 19.43 -41.14 9.53
C ALA A 2 17.98 -40.89 9.07
N THR A 3 17.19 -40.23 9.88
CA THR A 3 15.83 -39.81 9.53
C THR A 3 15.89 -38.50 8.74
N ASN A 4 15.52 -38.58 7.47
CA ASN A 4 15.28 -37.42 6.59
C ASN A 4 14.01 -36.71 7.05
N ASP A 5 14.17 -35.49 7.55
CA ASP A 5 13.08 -34.57 7.82
C ASP A 5 12.83 -33.74 6.56
N THR A 6 11.81 -34.14 5.82
CA THR A 6 11.40 -33.43 4.58
C THR A 6 10.53 -32.25 4.98
N ALA A 7 11.12 -31.06 5.07
CA ALA A 7 10.38 -29.83 5.24
C ALA A 7 9.48 -29.59 4.00
N THR A 8 8.18 -29.84 4.16
CA THR A 8 7.15 -29.46 3.19
C THR A 8 7.05 -27.94 3.15
N HIS A 9 7.56 -27.34 2.07
CA HIS A 9 7.29 -25.95 1.73
C HIS A 9 5.79 -25.83 1.43
N GLY A 10 5.05 -25.29 2.40
CA GLY A 10 3.66 -24.89 2.20
C GLY A 10 3.60 -23.84 1.11
N THR A 11 2.99 -24.18 -0.01
CA THR A 11 2.58 -23.25 -1.06
C THR A 11 1.61 -22.25 -0.43
N ALA A 12 2.08 -21.03 -0.15
CA ALA A 12 1.21 -19.94 0.22
C ALA A 12 0.23 -19.72 -0.96
N THR A 13 -1.03 -20.03 -0.74
CA THR A 13 -2.13 -19.64 -1.64
C THR A 13 -2.12 -18.12 -1.68
N HIS A 14 -1.61 -17.54 -2.77
CA HIS A 14 -1.74 -16.11 -3.03
C HIS A 14 -3.23 -15.82 -3.17
N GLY A 15 -3.83 -15.23 -2.12
CA GLY A 15 -5.18 -14.69 -2.17
C GLY A 15 -5.30 -13.79 -3.40
N THR A 16 -6.46 -13.83 -4.04
CA THR A 16 -6.75 -13.03 -5.24
C THR A 16 -6.42 -11.57 -4.96
N ALA A 17 -5.55 -10.98 -5.76
CA ALA A 17 -5.16 -9.57 -5.62
C ALA A 17 -6.42 -8.69 -5.68
N THR A 18 -6.54 -7.75 -4.76
CA THR A 18 -7.73 -6.91 -4.58
C THR A 18 -7.38 -5.47 -4.91
N ASN A 19 -8.10 -4.84 -5.84
CA ASN A 19 -7.93 -3.41 -6.11
C ASN A 19 -8.56 -2.56 -5.00
N TRP A 20 -8.33 -1.24 -5.04
CA TRP A 20 -8.83 -0.33 -4.01
C TRP A 20 -10.36 -0.36 -3.90
N ALA A 21 -11.10 -0.31 -5.02
CA ALA A 21 -12.57 -0.31 -5.01
C ALA A 21 -13.14 -1.56 -4.34
N ALA A 22 -12.60 -2.74 -4.65
CA ALA A 22 -13.05 -3.98 -4.04
C ALA A 22 -12.75 -4.02 -2.53
N PHE A 23 -11.57 -3.54 -2.10
CA PHE A 23 -11.25 -3.38 -0.68
C PHE A 23 -12.23 -2.41 0.01
N ALA A 24 -12.46 -1.23 -0.58
CA ALA A 24 -13.35 -0.22 0.00
C ALA A 24 -14.80 -0.71 0.11
N ALA A 25 -15.26 -1.53 -0.84
CA ALA A 25 -16.58 -2.13 -0.77
C ALA A 25 -16.71 -3.19 0.34
N MET A 26 -15.64 -3.96 0.61
CA MET A 26 -15.61 -4.95 1.69
C MET A 26 -15.45 -4.33 3.07
N GLU A 27 -14.61 -3.30 3.19
CA GLU A 27 -14.21 -2.70 4.47
C GLU A 27 -14.35 -1.16 4.44
N PRO A 28 -15.57 -0.62 4.27
CA PRO A 28 -15.78 0.81 4.01
C PRO A 28 -15.29 1.71 5.16
N VAL A 29 -15.39 1.28 6.40
CA VAL A 29 -14.92 2.05 7.56
C VAL A 29 -13.40 2.14 7.58
N LEU A 30 -12.71 1.02 7.31
CA LEU A 30 -11.25 1.00 7.26
C LEU A 30 -10.74 1.77 6.04
N ALA A 31 -11.37 1.63 4.87
CA ALA A 31 -11.01 2.36 3.67
C ALA A 31 -11.13 3.88 3.86
N THR A 32 -12.23 4.34 4.46
CA THR A 32 -12.42 5.77 4.79
C THR A 32 -11.30 6.27 5.71
N ALA A 33 -10.94 5.53 6.73
CA ALA A 33 -9.85 5.90 7.63
C ALA A 33 -8.49 5.97 6.92
N VAL A 34 -8.24 5.05 5.98
CA VAL A 34 -7.03 5.05 5.14
C VAL A 34 -6.99 6.29 4.25
N GLU A 35 -8.04 6.58 3.49
CA GLU A 35 -8.11 7.76 2.61
C GLU A 35 -7.94 9.05 3.39
N GLN A 36 -8.62 9.19 4.53
CA GLN A 36 -8.49 10.35 5.40
C GLN A 36 -7.03 10.53 5.87
N ARG A 37 -6.36 9.46 6.28
CA ARG A 37 -4.97 9.54 6.74
C ARG A 37 -4.00 9.91 5.63
N PHE A 38 -4.16 9.34 4.43
CA PHE A 38 -3.39 9.74 3.25
C PHE A 38 -3.71 11.16 2.78
N GLY A 39 -4.90 11.67 3.05
CA GLY A 39 -5.32 13.04 2.69
C GLY A 39 -4.72 14.15 3.57
N VAL A 40 -4.14 13.81 4.75
CA VAL A 40 -3.59 14.82 5.67
C VAL A 40 -2.32 15.48 5.12
N PHE A 41 -1.47 14.71 4.44
CA PHE A 41 -0.21 15.20 3.88
C PHE A 41 -0.08 14.81 2.40
N THR A 42 0.70 15.59 1.67
CA THR A 42 0.95 15.33 0.25
C THR A 42 1.95 14.20 0.02
N HIS A 43 2.99 14.12 0.86
CA HIS A 43 4.09 13.16 0.68
C HIS A 43 4.03 12.03 1.71
N HIS A 44 4.20 10.82 1.21
CA HIS A 44 4.20 9.59 1.98
C HIS A 44 5.49 8.81 1.75
N VAL A 45 5.70 7.72 2.48
CA VAL A 45 6.91 6.88 2.35
C VAL A 45 6.57 5.60 1.61
N LEU A 46 7.16 5.44 0.42
CA LEU A 46 7.11 4.20 -0.36
C LEU A 46 8.36 3.36 -0.11
N ALA A 47 8.17 2.09 0.22
CA ALA A 47 9.21 1.08 0.26
C ALA A 47 9.13 0.18 -0.98
N THR A 48 10.27 -0.03 -1.64
CA THR A 48 10.48 -0.95 -2.76
C THR A 48 11.69 -1.84 -2.51
N LEU A 49 11.94 -2.83 -3.35
CA LEU A 49 13.08 -3.73 -3.23
C LEU A 49 14.12 -3.42 -4.30
N ARG A 50 15.38 -3.19 -3.90
CA ARG A 50 16.51 -3.05 -4.82
C ARG A 50 16.83 -4.38 -5.51
N LYS A 51 17.71 -4.36 -6.50
CA LYS A 51 18.16 -5.55 -7.25
C LYS A 51 18.77 -6.62 -6.34
N ASP A 52 19.42 -6.23 -5.27
CA ASP A 52 20.02 -7.12 -4.27
C ASP A 52 19.03 -7.59 -3.19
N GLY A 53 17.76 -7.20 -3.29
CA GLY A 53 16.71 -7.53 -2.32
C GLY A 53 16.67 -6.60 -1.11
N SER A 54 17.62 -5.68 -0.95
CA SER A 54 17.59 -4.71 0.14
C SER A 54 16.45 -3.68 -0.03
N PRO A 55 15.82 -3.21 1.06
CA PRO A 55 14.75 -2.23 0.98
C PRO A 55 15.27 -0.85 0.55
N ARG A 56 14.45 -0.14 -0.23
CA ARG A 56 14.59 1.27 -0.55
C ARG A 56 13.37 2.01 -0.03
N THR A 57 13.57 3.12 0.65
CA THR A 57 12.49 4.04 1.03
C THR A 57 12.64 5.36 0.30
N THR A 58 11.53 5.90 -0.22
CA THR A 58 11.48 7.17 -0.96
C THR A 58 10.19 7.89 -0.70
N GLY A 59 10.19 9.22 -0.84
CA GLY A 59 8.96 10.02 -0.86
C GLY A 59 8.12 9.74 -2.10
N LEU A 60 6.81 9.79 -1.95
CA LEU A 60 5.83 9.62 -3.03
C LEU A 60 4.54 10.38 -2.72
N GLU A 61 3.94 10.97 -3.75
CA GLU A 61 2.55 11.42 -3.73
C GLU A 61 1.65 10.31 -4.29
N VAL A 62 0.49 10.12 -3.68
CA VAL A 62 -0.49 9.11 -4.11
C VAL A 62 -1.82 9.77 -4.46
N ARG A 63 -2.64 9.09 -5.25
CA ARG A 63 -4.00 9.53 -5.56
C ARG A 63 -4.98 8.35 -5.47
N PHE A 64 -6.09 8.60 -4.80
CA PHE A 64 -7.26 7.71 -4.82
C PHE A 64 -8.23 8.26 -5.86
N LEU A 65 -8.29 7.66 -7.04
CA LEU A 65 -9.09 8.11 -8.17
C LEU A 65 -9.71 6.92 -8.90
N HIS A 66 -10.97 7.04 -9.28
CA HIS A 66 -11.69 6.05 -10.09
C HIS A 66 -11.65 4.63 -9.51
N GLY A 67 -11.69 4.52 -8.16
CA GLY A 67 -11.65 3.23 -7.47
C GLY A 67 -10.27 2.56 -7.42
N GLU A 68 -9.21 3.30 -7.71
CA GLU A 68 -7.82 2.83 -7.66
C GLU A 68 -6.96 3.68 -6.73
N LEU A 69 -5.96 3.06 -6.13
CA LEU A 69 -4.84 3.74 -5.49
C LEU A 69 -3.69 3.82 -6.48
N TRP A 70 -3.41 5.04 -6.93
CA TRP A 70 -2.41 5.33 -7.96
C TRP A 70 -1.08 5.77 -7.39
N LEU A 71 0.01 5.25 -7.97
CA LEU A 71 1.38 5.69 -7.68
C LEU A 71 1.98 6.32 -8.94
N GLY A 72 2.08 7.66 -8.94
CA GLY A 72 2.71 8.43 -10.01
C GLY A 72 4.21 8.65 -9.73
N MET A 73 5.08 8.51 -10.73
CA MET A 73 6.53 8.62 -10.55
C MET A 73 7.19 9.31 -11.73
N MET A 74 8.24 10.09 -11.43
CA MET A 74 9.08 10.72 -12.45
C MET A 74 9.77 9.69 -13.35
N PRO A 75 10.09 10.03 -14.62
CA PRO A 75 10.78 9.15 -15.54
C PRO A 75 12.13 8.70 -14.97
N GLY A 76 12.46 7.42 -15.18
CA GLY A 76 13.75 6.86 -14.78
C GLY A 76 14.01 6.81 -13.27
N SER A 77 12.99 7.06 -12.43
CA SER A 77 13.15 6.97 -10.98
C SER A 77 13.50 5.55 -10.55
N LEU A 78 14.44 5.41 -9.61
CA LEU A 78 14.90 4.11 -9.14
C LEU A 78 13.77 3.26 -8.55
N LYS A 79 12.79 3.89 -7.89
CA LYS A 79 11.61 3.21 -7.36
C LYS A 79 10.72 2.61 -8.47
N ALA A 80 10.59 3.28 -9.62
CA ALA A 80 9.87 2.73 -10.76
C ALA A 80 10.61 1.53 -11.36
N LEU A 81 11.94 1.61 -11.49
CA LEU A 81 12.76 0.48 -11.94
C LEU A 81 12.73 -0.71 -10.96
N ASP A 82 12.69 -0.43 -9.65
CA ASP A 82 12.52 -1.45 -8.62
C ASP A 82 11.17 -2.17 -8.81
N LEU A 83 10.06 -1.42 -8.94
CA LEU A 83 8.70 -1.98 -9.08
C LEU A 83 8.50 -2.78 -10.38
N ARG A 84 9.16 -2.37 -11.47
CA ARG A 84 9.17 -3.16 -12.72
C ARG A 84 9.84 -4.52 -12.56
N ARG A 85 10.88 -4.59 -11.75
CA ARG A 85 11.62 -5.83 -11.50
C ARG A 85 10.94 -6.68 -10.43
N ASP A 86 10.51 -6.06 -9.34
CA ASP A 86 9.80 -6.70 -8.23
C ASP A 86 8.65 -5.78 -7.80
N PRO A 87 7.40 -6.14 -8.15
CA PRO A 87 6.26 -5.26 -7.96
C PRO A 87 5.82 -5.10 -6.50
N ARG A 88 6.42 -5.81 -5.55
CA ARG A 88 6.09 -5.71 -4.14
C ARG A 88 6.42 -4.31 -3.59
N PHE A 89 5.47 -3.76 -2.86
CA PHE A 89 5.64 -2.47 -2.21
C PHE A 89 5.02 -2.46 -0.81
N ALA A 90 5.47 -1.52 0.01
CA ALA A 90 4.74 -1.05 1.17
C ALA A 90 4.71 0.48 1.15
N LEU A 91 3.55 1.05 1.45
CA LEU A 91 3.31 2.48 1.44
C LEU A 91 2.81 2.89 2.83
N GLN A 92 3.58 3.74 3.52
CA GLN A 92 3.25 4.30 4.82
C GLN A 92 2.71 5.71 4.62
N ALA A 93 1.52 6.01 5.15
CA ALA A 93 1.04 7.38 5.26
C ALA A 93 2.01 8.20 6.12
N ASN A 94 2.20 9.48 5.78
CA ASN A 94 3.07 10.35 6.57
C ASN A 94 2.53 10.46 8.01
N PRO A 95 3.30 10.08 9.04
CA PRO A 95 2.83 10.12 10.43
C PRO A 95 2.65 11.55 10.96
N GLY A 96 3.27 12.55 10.28
CA GLY A 96 3.25 13.93 10.74
C GLY A 96 4.05 14.16 12.03
N PRO A 97 3.98 15.36 12.59
CA PRO A 97 4.68 15.71 13.82
C PRO A 97 3.92 15.35 15.10
N ASP A 98 2.70 14.83 15.00
CA ASP A 98 1.86 14.51 16.15
C ASP A 98 2.40 13.30 16.92
N THR A 99 2.76 13.54 18.19
CA THR A 99 3.28 12.51 19.10
C THR A 99 2.17 11.71 19.80
N THR A 100 0.91 12.17 19.71
CA THR A 100 -0.23 11.51 20.38
C THR A 100 -0.79 10.34 19.58
N MET A 101 -0.42 10.21 18.30
CA MET A 101 -1.01 9.25 17.36
C MET A 101 -2.54 9.37 17.23
N ALA A 102 -3.12 10.53 17.52
CA ALA A 102 -4.58 10.75 17.45
C ALA A 102 -5.15 10.49 16.04
N GLY A 103 -4.37 10.77 14.99
CA GLY A 103 -4.72 10.44 13.62
C GLY A 103 -4.43 8.98 13.23
N GLY A 104 -3.69 8.27 14.07
CA GLY A 104 -3.20 6.92 13.81
C GLY A 104 -2.17 6.85 12.68
N ASP A 105 -1.65 5.66 12.45
CA ASP A 105 -0.80 5.30 11.32
C ASP A 105 -1.54 4.38 10.38
N VAL A 106 -1.26 4.51 9.07
CA VAL A 106 -1.80 3.62 8.05
C VAL A 106 -0.68 3.13 7.14
N ARG A 107 -0.65 1.84 6.91
CA ARG A 107 0.21 1.19 5.93
C ARG A 107 -0.62 0.38 4.95
N VAL A 108 -0.30 0.49 3.67
CA VAL A 108 -0.86 -0.32 2.59
C VAL A 108 0.29 -1.10 1.94
N ALA A 109 0.11 -2.38 1.71
CA ALA A 109 1.10 -3.20 1.02
C ALA A 109 0.45 -4.04 -0.08
N GLY A 110 1.25 -4.41 -1.08
CA GLY A 110 0.75 -5.16 -2.21
C GLY A 110 1.73 -5.25 -3.37
N ARG A 111 1.18 -5.29 -4.57
CA ARG A 111 1.90 -5.28 -5.84
C ARG A 111 1.52 -4.05 -6.64
N ALA A 112 2.50 -3.37 -7.21
CA ALA A 112 2.31 -2.23 -8.09
C ALA A 112 2.48 -2.69 -9.55
N VAL A 113 1.45 -2.51 -10.38
CA VAL A 113 1.44 -2.92 -11.79
C VAL A 113 1.48 -1.66 -12.66
N GLU A 114 2.51 -1.53 -13.48
CA GLU A 114 2.62 -0.38 -14.38
C GLU A 114 1.52 -0.38 -15.42
N VAL A 115 0.90 0.78 -15.62
CA VAL A 115 -0.19 0.98 -16.56
C VAL A 115 0.37 1.63 -17.81
N GLU A 116 0.26 0.92 -18.93
CA GLU A 116 0.65 1.42 -20.25
C GLU A 116 -0.55 1.79 -21.12
N ASP A 117 -1.76 1.38 -20.70
CA ASP A 117 -2.99 1.68 -21.41
C ASP A 117 -3.23 3.19 -21.56
N PRO A 118 -3.36 3.72 -22.81
CA PRO A 118 -3.50 5.13 -23.06
C PRO A 118 -4.80 5.74 -22.50
N GLU A 119 -5.89 4.97 -22.42
CA GLU A 119 -7.17 5.43 -21.92
C GLU A 119 -7.10 5.66 -20.40
N ALA A 120 -6.59 4.68 -19.65
CA ALA A 120 -6.39 4.79 -18.20
C ALA A 120 -5.40 5.90 -17.84
N LYS A 121 -4.28 6.02 -18.59
CA LYS A 121 -3.35 7.15 -18.42
C LYS A 121 -4.02 8.49 -18.74
N GLY A 122 -4.80 8.56 -19.80
CA GLY A 122 -5.52 9.78 -20.19
C GLY A 122 -6.54 10.22 -19.15
N ALA A 123 -7.26 9.29 -18.53
CA ALA A 123 -8.17 9.59 -17.42
C ALA A 123 -7.42 10.17 -16.22
N TYR A 124 -6.31 9.56 -15.84
CA TYR A 124 -5.45 10.06 -14.74
C TYR A 124 -4.88 11.46 -15.03
N VAL A 125 -4.39 11.71 -16.26
CA VAL A 125 -3.84 13.01 -16.68
C VAL A 125 -4.87 14.12 -16.57
N LYS A 126 -6.12 13.87 -16.94
CA LYS A 126 -7.20 14.88 -16.85
C LYS A 126 -7.45 15.38 -15.43
N GLU A 127 -7.28 14.49 -14.42
CA GLU A 127 -7.57 14.81 -13.03
C GLU A 127 -6.35 15.38 -12.29
N VAL A 128 -5.14 14.91 -12.64
CA VAL A 128 -3.92 15.16 -11.85
C VAL A 128 -2.98 16.13 -12.54
N ASP A 129 -3.02 16.19 -13.89
CA ASP A 129 -2.10 17.00 -14.73
C ASP A 129 -0.61 16.82 -14.34
N PRO A 130 -0.11 15.57 -14.31
CA PRO A 130 1.26 15.33 -13.88
C PRO A 130 2.26 15.81 -14.93
N PRO A 131 3.48 16.25 -14.53
CA PRO A 131 4.57 16.52 -15.46
C PRO A 131 4.86 15.33 -16.37
N GLN A 132 4.98 15.59 -17.68
CA GLN A 132 5.23 14.57 -18.69
C GLN A 132 6.73 14.45 -19.05
N PRO A 133 7.22 13.26 -19.37
CA PRO A 133 6.60 11.94 -19.23
C PRO A 133 6.60 11.48 -17.78
N PHE A 134 5.79 10.45 -17.43
CA PHE A 134 5.74 9.88 -16.10
C PHE A 134 5.45 8.37 -16.14
N HIS A 135 5.78 7.67 -15.05
CA HIS A 135 5.36 6.30 -14.78
C HIS A 135 4.10 6.30 -13.94
N LEU A 136 3.12 5.45 -14.28
CA LEU A 136 1.89 5.28 -13.52
C LEU A 136 1.71 3.81 -13.17
N PHE A 137 1.49 3.54 -11.88
CA PHE A 137 1.21 2.20 -11.38
C PHE A 137 -0.14 2.17 -10.68
N ARG A 138 -0.95 1.15 -10.95
CA ARG A 138 -2.09 0.78 -10.11
C ARG A 138 -1.63 -0.21 -9.04
N THR A 139 -2.39 -0.32 -7.95
CA THR A 139 -2.05 -1.21 -6.84
C THR A 139 -2.99 -2.40 -6.76
N GLU A 140 -2.42 -3.55 -6.44
CA GLU A 140 -3.10 -4.77 -6.05
C GLU A 140 -2.78 -5.02 -4.59
N LEU A 141 -3.77 -4.90 -3.72
CA LEU A 141 -3.60 -4.91 -2.27
C LEU A 141 -3.45 -6.33 -1.74
N THR A 142 -2.50 -6.53 -0.84
CA THR A 142 -2.32 -7.78 -0.08
C THR A 142 -2.42 -7.58 1.43
N GLU A 143 -2.27 -6.34 1.91
CA GLU A 143 -2.42 -6.03 3.32
C GLU A 143 -2.75 -4.53 3.50
N VAL A 144 -3.66 -4.25 4.42
CA VAL A 144 -3.90 -2.90 4.95
C VAL A 144 -3.82 -2.95 6.47
N VAL A 145 -3.01 -2.07 7.06
CA VAL A 145 -2.84 -1.97 8.51
C VAL A 145 -3.16 -0.56 8.96
N ARG A 146 -4.00 -0.45 9.98
CA ARG A 146 -4.25 0.78 10.71
C ARG A 146 -3.85 0.60 12.17
N THR A 147 -3.08 1.54 12.71
CA THR A 147 -2.69 1.60 14.12
C THR A 147 -3.15 2.91 14.71
N TYR A 148 -3.87 2.91 15.82
CA TYR A 148 -4.35 4.11 16.48
C TYR A 148 -4.48 3.91 17.99
N VAL A 149 -4.58 5.01 18.74
CA VAL A 149 -4.84 4.99 20.16
C VAL A 149 -6.34 5.16 20.39
N GLU A 150 -6.95 4.26 21.16
CA GLU A 150 -8.35 4.28 21.56
C GLU A 150 -8.45 4.63 23.04
N ASP A 151 -9.30 5.62 23.36
CA ASP A 151 -9.58 6.10 24.72
C ASP A 151 -8.31 6.46 25.52
N ASP A 152 -7.29 7.00 24.85
CA ASP A 152 -5.98 7.34 25.43
C ASP A 152 -5.32 6.18 26.22
N THR A 153 -5.77 4.96 26.01
CA THR A 153 -5.39 3.78 26.80
C THR A 153 -4.87 2.64 25.97
N TYR A 154 -5.54 2.34 24.86
CA TYR A 154 -5.27 1.14 24.09
C TYR A 154 -4.62 1.46 22.76
N LEU A 155 -3.48 0.83 22.47
CA LEU A 155 -2.95 0.75 21.12
C LEU A 155 -3.74 -0.32 20.35
N VAL A 156 -4.51 0.11 19.36
CA VAL A 156 -5.30 -0.77 18.50
C VAL A 156 -4.61 -0.96 17.17
N VAL A 157 -4.45 -2.20 16.73
CA VAL A 157 -3.90 -2.55 15.42
C VAL A 157 -4.94 -3.35 14.67
N GLN A 158 -5.43 -2.81 13.56
CA GLN A 158 -6.32 -3.48 12.62
C GLN A 158 -5.50 -3.96 11.42
N VAL A 159 -5.65 -5.22 11.06
CA VAL A 159 -4.98 -5.84 9.90
C VAL A 159 -6.02 -6.46 9.00
N TRP A 160 -6.09 -6.01 7.77
CA TRP A 160 -6.88 -6.64 6.71
C TRP A 160 -5.98 -7.35 5.72
N ARG A 161 -6.44 -8.50 5.23
CA ARG A 161 -5.86 -9.25 4.10
C ARG A 161 -6.98 -9.81 3.22
N PRO A 162 -6.77 -9.96 1.91
CA PRO A 162 -7.76 -10.55 1.02
C PRO A 162 -8.24 -11.93 1.49
N GLY A 163 -9.56 -12.11 1.55
CA GLY A 163 -10.18 -13.39 1.94
C GLY A 163 -10.20 -13.66 3.44
N GLU A 164 -9.72 -12.75 4.26
CA GLU A 164 -9.75 -12.86 5.73
C GLU A 164 -10.58 -11.73 6.35
N PRO A 165 -11.26 -11.96 7.48
CA PRO A 165 -11.89 -10.88 8.25
C PRO A 165 -10.81 -9.96 8.84
N VAL A 166 -11.15 -8.67 9.04
CA VAL A 166 -10.24 -7.74 9.72
C VAL A 166 -9.90 -8.25 11.11
N ARG A 167 -8.62 -8.47 11.33
CA ARG A 167 -8.09 -8.85 12.64
C ARG A 167 -7.78 -7.60 13.46
N THR A 168 -8.37 -7.49 14.65
CA THR A 168 -8.10 -6.39 15.58
C THR A 168 -7.33 -6.89 16.80
N LEU A 169 -6.21 -6.24 17.09
CA LEU A 169 -5.38 -6.48 18.28
C LEU A 169 -5.45 -5.23 19.15
N ARG A 170 -5.63 -5.41 20.45
CA ARG A 170 -5.56 -4.33 21.47
C ARG A 170 -4.43 -4.64 22.44
N ARG A 171 -3.67 -3.61 22.79
CA ARG A 171 -2.58 -3.66 23.77
C ARG A 171 -2.67 -2.45 24.69
N THR A 172 -2.42 -2.64 25.98
CA THR A 172 -2.18 -1.59 26.99
C THR A 172 -0.69 -1.30 27.09
#